data_bdfc6180df85c7ebdb15d2e5853e7006
#
_entry.id   bdfc6180df85c7ebdb15d2e5853e7006
#
_cell.length_a   1.000
_cell.length_b   1.000
_cell.length_c   1.000
_cell.angle_alpha   90.00
_cell.angle_beta   90.00
_cell.angle_gamma   90.00
#
_symmetry.space_group_name_H-M   'P 1'
#
loop_
_entity.id
_entity.type
_entity.pdbx_description
1 polymer ?
#
loop_
_entity_poly.entity_id
_entity_poly.type
_entity_poly.pdbx_seq_one_letter_code
_entity_poly.pdbx_strand_id
1 'polypeptide(L)'
;MALAVARLRLAAVAALRHDPRGVVRAVLPWLVALVLAAAAIALAVRSTFPSVLATTLIVVTAAGVGLVGAKDAALDPRAFRGMATPGAVALGTALGALVSPLTVVALGVGIACGIDQGTGLAAIAAPLLATTIALVRLVADVGAARDTWPWTAGAVLVVVAILALAPLLGGIDAGIASLAASPFAAATAWMLVPERILVALGTVVVLAAAWLAIVASRMSRVGRPRLRDHLGLLRAAPAQPWAVVVARTVTGWARDRRYQANAVVIVLLPVLLAIPLWLAGLPRETWTLLPVGVLALFAGWSIHDDTAYDGSAWWMHLAARVPGWQDRLGRVLPLAVVAAVLVTGAAVLGVRLHGDRDLLAPVLGASLALLGSALAVSSVVSARWPYAVSGPEASVFQAPAAQTWTAPLTQAGALLASAALSAPILVPVVLEAIDVQVPDSQWGWMGAGYAVLVVAAGIALGGWILDRRGPEVLAAAMRD
;
A
#
# COMPACT_ATOMS: atom_id res chain seq x y z
N MET A 1 10.54 11.87 31.04
CA MET A 1 10.83 11.89 29.59
C MET A 1 9.81 11.09 28.80
N ALA A 2 9.58 9.79 29.07
CA ALA A 2 8.58 8.98 28.37
C ALA A 2 7.16 9.58 28.41
N LEU A 3 6.70 10.03 29.58
CA LEU A 3 5.45 10.75 29.76
C LEU A 3 5.42 12.11 29.02
N ALA A 4 6.55 12.78 28.85
CA ALA A 4 6.63 14.03 28.10
C ALA A 4 6.41 13.79 26.60
N VAL A 5 6.95 12.71 26.01
CA VAL A 5 6.73 12.34 24.62
C VAL A 5 5.26 11.97 24.36
N ALA A 6 4.65 11.20 25.28
CA ALA A 6 3.22 10.90 25.20
C ALA A 6 2.35 12.18 25.30
N ARG A 7 2.71 13.11 26.21
CA ARG A 7 2.04 14.42 26.35
C ARG A 7 2.19 15.29 25.11
N LEU A 8 3.36 15.28 24.44
CA LEU A 8 3.56 16.00 23.17
C LEU A 8 2.63 15.48 22.06
N ARG A 9 2.40 14.18 21.98
CA ARG A 9 1.40 13.63 21.05
C ARG A 9 -0.02 14.08 21.36
N LEU A 10 -0.42 14.03 22.62
CA LEU A 10 -1.74 14.52 23.04
C LEU A 10 -1.88 16.02 22.80
N ALA A 11 -0.83 16.80 23.02
CA ALA A 11 -0.81 18.23 22.73
C ALA A 11 -0.90 18.52 21.22
N ALA A 12 -0.24 17.73 20.38
CA ALA A 12 -0.36 17.84 18.92
C ALA A 12 -1.79 17.57 18.44
N VAL A 13 -2.46 16.56 18.99
CA VAL A 13 -3.89 16.29 18.73
C VAL A 13 -4.77 17.42 19.26
N ALA A 14 -4.43 18.00 20.43
CA ALA A 14 -5.17 19.12 21.00
C ALA A 14 -5.00 20.43 20.19
N ALA A 15 -3.85 20.65 19.58
CA ALA A 15 -3.59 21.82 18.72
C ALA A 15 -4.45 21.84 17.45
N LEU A 16 -4.90 20.66 16.97
CA LEU A 16 -5.80 20.55 15.82
C LEU A 16 -7.23 21.05 16.08
N ARG A 17 -7.59 21.40 17.34
CA ARG A 17 -8.93 21.90 17.70
C ARG A 17 -9.28 23.25 17.06
N HIS A 18 -8.29 23.99 16.60
CA HIS A 18 -8.49 25.30 15.98
C HIS A 18 -8.72 25.25 14.46
N ASP A 19 -8.58 24.08 13.82
CA ASP A 19 -8.91 23.86 12.42
C ASP A 19 -10.01 22.78 12.29
N PRO A 20 -11.24 23.13 11.86
CA PRO A 20 -12.32 22.17 11.71
C PRO A 20 -12.00 20.98 10.79
N ARG A 21 -11.19 21.21 9.74
CA ARG A 21 -10.72 20.15 8.84
C ARG A 21 -9.66 19.28 9.51
N GLY A 22 -8.81 19.88 10.36
CA GLY A 22 -7.83 19.20 11.20
C GLY A 22 -8.50 18.30 12.23
N VAL A 23 -9.61 18.72 12.83
CA VAL A 23 -10.40 17.91 13.78
C VAL A 23 -10.94 16.65 13.11
N VAL A 24 -11.57 16.75 11.92
CA VAL A 24 -12.08 15.59 11.20
C VAL A 24 -10.95 14.62 10.86
N ARG A 25 -9.81 15.11 10.36
CA ARG A 25 -8.64 14.27 10.04
C ARG A 25 -8.04 13.60 11.28
N ALA A 26 -8.10 14.26 12.43
CA ALA A 26 -7.60 13.70 13.68
C ALA A 26 -8.56 12.68 14.30
N VAL A 27 -9.87 12.91 14.22
CA VAL A 27 -10.90 12.10 14.90
C VAL A 27 -11.33 10.90 14.05
N LEU A 28 -11.48 11.06 12.74
CA LEU A 28 -11.97 10.01 11.84
C LEU A 28 -11.18 8.69 11.95
N PRO A 29 -9.84 8.67 11.98
CA PRO A 29 -9.10 7.42 12.15
C PRO A 29 -9.40 6.69 13.46
N TRP A 30 -9.68 7.43 14.54
CA TRP A 30 -10.06 6.84 15.83
C TRP A 30 -11.46 6.26 15.81
N LEU A 31 -12.42 6.93 15.17
CA LEU A 31 -13.77 6.40 15.00
C LEU A 31 -13.76 5.13 14.14
N VAL A 32 -13.02 5.13 13.03
CA VAL A 32 -12.84 3.92 12.20
C VAL A 32 -12.20 2.79 13.00
N ALA A 33 -11.16 3.09 13.80
CA ALA A 33 -10.50 2.10 14.63
C ALA A 33 -11.45 1.49 15.69
N LEU A 34 -12.28 2.30 16.31
CA LEU A 34 -13.30 1.84 17.27
C LEU A 34 -14.35 0.94 16.60
N VAL A 35 -14.82 1.30 15.41
CA VAL A 35 -15.76 0.49 14.63
C VAL A 35 -15.14 -0.86 14.26
N LEU A 36 -13.90 -0.86 13.79
CA LEU A 36 -13.19 -2.10 13.43
C LEU A 36 -12.94 -2.99 14.66
N ALA A 37 -12.57 -2.40 15.80
CA ALA A 37 -12.41 -3.14 17.05
C ALA A 37 -13.74 -3.75 17.53
N ALA A 38 -14.82 -3.00 17.48
CA ALA A 38 -16.16 -3.48 17.84
C ALA A 38 -16.64 -4.58 16.88
N ALA A 39 -16.39 -4.44 15.58
CA ALA A 39 -16.72 -5.46 14.58
C ALA A 39 -15.95 -6.76 14.84
N ALA A 40 -14.66 -6.69 15.16
CA ALA A 40 -13.86 -7.86 15.50
C ALA A 40 -14.44 -8.61 16.74
N ILE A 41 -14.77 -7.88 17.78
CA ILE A 41 -15.39 -8.45 18.99
C ILE A 41 -16.77 -9.07 18.68
N ALA A 42 -17.60 -8.39 17.87
CA ALA A 42 -18.92 -8.89 17.50
C ALA A 42 -18.83 -10.20 16.68
N LEU A 43 -17.85 -10.32 15.78
CA LEU A 43 -17.59 -11.55 15.03
C LEU A 43 -17.10 -12.68 15.96
N ALA A 44 -16.26 -12.36 16.94
CA ALA A 44 -15.77 -13.34 17.91
C ALA A 44 -16.89 -13.90 18.79
N VAL A 45 -17.82 -13.04 19.23
CA VAL A 45 -19.00 -13.48 20.00
C VAL A 45 -19.89 -14.45 19.20
N ARG A 46 -19.87 -14.34 17.86
CA ARG A 46 -20.59 -15.26 16.95
C ARG A 46 -19.78 -16.51 16.59
N SER A 47 -18.60 -16.72 17.18
CA SER A 47 -17.68 -17.83 16.86
C SER A 47 -17.31 -17.93 15.37
N THR A 48 -17.23 -16.79 14.68
CA THR A 48 -16.86 -16.69 13.26
C THR A 48 -15.58 -15.88 13.05
N PHE A 49 -14.81 -15.64 14.11
CA PHE A 49 -13.66 -14.76 14.07
C PHE A 49 -12.37 -15.51 13.66
N PRO A 50 -11.72 -15.12 12.56
CA PRO A 50 -10.51 -15.77 12.06
C PRO A 50 -9.27 -15.21 12.78
N SER A 51 -9.01 -15.62 14.02
CA SER A 51 -8.04 -15.02 14.93
C SER A 51 -6.60 -14.92 14.35
N VAL A 52 -6.10 -15.97 13.70
CA VAL A 52 -4.74 -16.02 13.11
C VAL A 52 -4.62 -15.05 11.93
N LEU A 53 -5.62 -15.04 11.05
CA LEU A 53 -5.63 -14.15 9.88
C LEU A 53 -5.77 -12.70 10.29
N ALA A 54 -6.67 -12.39 11.21
CA ALA A 54 -6.87 -11.03 11.72
C ALA A 54 -5.60 -10.48 12.38
N THR A 55 -4.91 -11.29 13.18
CA THR A 55 -3.64 -10.90 13.82
C THR A 55 -2.55 -10.67 12.79
N THR A 56 -2.39 -11.58 11.83
CA THR A 56 -1.41 -11.43 10.76
C THR A 56 -1.67 -10.17 9.94
N LEU A 57 -2.92 -9.94 9.56
CA LEU A 57 -3.32 -8.79 8.75
C LEU A 57 -3.02 -7.46 9.46
N ILE A 58 -3.33 -7.36 10.76
CA ILE A 58 -3.06 -6.12 11.51
C ILE A 58 -1.56 -5.87 11.70
N VAL A 59 -0.74 -6.91 11.88
CA VAL A 59 0.73 -6.79 11.97
C VAL A 59 1.31 -6.34 10.62
N VAL A 60 0.87 -6.92 9.51
CA VAL A 60 1.28 -6.51 8.17
C VAL A 60 0.84 -5.07 7.87
N THR A 61 -0.38 -4.71 8.25
CA THR A 61 -0.88 -3.32 8.12
C THR A 61 -0.02 -2.36 8.96
N ALA A 62 0.38 -2.74 10.16
CA ALA A 62 1.26 -1.92 11.01
C ALA A 62 2.64 -1.71 10.37
N ALA A 63 3.22 -2.75 9.79
CA ALA A 63 4.46 -2.66 9.03
C ALA A 63 4.29 -1.73 7.81
N GLY A 64 3.23 -1.92 7.03
CA GLY A 64 2.90 -1.07 5.88
C GLY A 64 2.72 0.40 6.26
N VAL A 65 1.93 0.69 7.30
CA VAL A 65 1.75 2.05 7.83
C VAL A 65 3.06 2.64 8.34
N GLY A 66 3.93 1.85 8.97
CA GLY A 66 5.27 2.30 9.38
C GLY A 66 6.16 2.62 8.18
N LEU A 67 6.13 1.79 7.13
CA LEU A 67 6.91 1.99 5.89
C LEU A 67 6.48 3.24 5.13
N VAL A 68 5.19 3.50 5.09
CA VAL A 68 4.54 4.59 4.35
C VAL A 68 4.36 5.83 5.21
N GLY A 69 4.42 5.66 6.54
CA GLY A 69 4.04 6.65 7.53
C GLY A 69 4.83 7.95 7.47
N ALA A 70 4.14 9.02 7.84
CA ALA A 70 4.73 10.33 8.07
C ALA A 70 5.87 10.23 9.07
N LYS A 71 6.94 10.93 8.78
CA LYS A 71 7.90 11.31 9.83
C LYS A 71 7.14 12.10 10.89
N ASP A 72 6.73 11.44 11.95
CA ASP A 72 6.26 12.14 13.13
C ASP A 72 7.49 12.82 13.74
N ALA A 73 7.66 14.11 13.45
CA ALA A 73 8.79 14.89 13.92
C ALA A 73 8.93 14.84 15.45
N ALA A 74 7.80 14.68 16.15
CA ALA A 74 7.74 14.51 17.60
C ALA A 74 8.32 13.17 18.08
N LEU A 75 8.45 12.18 17.19
CA LEU A 75 9.02 10.86 17.49
C LEU A 75 10.42 10.65 16.88
N ASP A 76 11.00 11.62 16.18
CA ASP A 76 12.37 11.47 15.66
C ASP A 76 13.38 11.46 16.85
N PRO A 77 14.07 10.34 17.09
CA PRO A 77 15.05 10.24 18.17
C PRO A 77 16.15 11.30 18.11
N ARG A 78 16.42 11.86 16.92
CA ARG A 78 17.46 12.90 16.72
C ARG A 78 17.11 14.19 17.43
N ALA A 79 15.81 14.51 17.58
CA ALA A 79 15.34 15.70 18.29
C ALA A 79 15.72 15.67 19.78
N PHE A 80 16.00 14.50 20.34
CA PHE A 80 16.32 14.33 21.76
C PHE A 80 17.82 14.17 22.02
N ARG A 81 18.65 14.39 21.00
CA ARG A 81 20.11 14.27 21.12
C ARG A 81 20.65 15.27 22.15
N GLY A 82 21.46 14.76 23.08
CA GLY A 82 22.01 15.58 24.20
C GLY A 82 21.04 15.87 25.33
N MET A 83 19.74 15.57 25.18
CA MET A 83 18.73 15.81 26.21
C MET A 83 18.37 14.56 27.02
N ALA A 84 18.58 13.36 26.46
CA ALA A 84 18.21 12.10 27.11
C ALA A 84 19.10 10.93 26.66
N THR A 85 19.06 9.85 27.46
CA THR A 85 19.71 8.60 27.10
C THR A 85 18.94 7.86 26.00
N PRO A 86 19.62 7.07 25.15
CA PRO A 86 18.94 6.30 24.09
C PRO A 86 17.82 5.39 24.62
N GLY A 87 18.02 4.76 25.79
CA GLY A 87 17.00 3.93 26.41
C GLY A 87 15.74 4.72 26.82
N ALA A 88 15.92 5.91 27.42
CA ALA A 88 14.77 6.76 27.78
C ALA A 88 14.01 7.25 26.55
N VAL A 89 14.70 7.56 25.45
CA VAL A 89 14.08 7.96 24.17
C VAL A 89 13.38 6.75 23.53
N ALA A 90 14.01 5.59 23.50
CA ALA A 90 13.42 4.38 22.95
C ALA A 90 12.11 4.00 23.68
N LEU A 91 12.12 4.02 25.00
CA LEU A 91 10.94 3.75 25.82
C LEU A 91 9.87 4.82 25.60
N GLY A 92 10.24 6.10 25.61
CA GLY A 92 9.29 7.21 25.45
C GLY A 92 8.60 7.20 24.10
N THR A 93 9.33 6.92 23.03
CA THR A 93 8.77 6.81 21.67
C THR A 93 7.91 5.54 21.52
N ALA A 94 8.29 4.41 22.14
CA ALA A 94 7.48 3.19 22.15
C ALA A 94 6.14 3.41 22.88
N LEU A 95 6.16 4.01 24.06
CA LEU A 95 4.94 4.38 24.79
C LEU A 95 4.09 5.38 24.00
N GLY A 96 4.71 6.35 23.34
CA GLY A 96 4.00 7.28 22.46
C GLY A 96 3.35 6.59 21.26
N ALA A 97 3.96 5.54 20.71
CA ALA A 97 3.41 4.76 19.60
C ALA A 97 2.18 3.93 19.98
N LEU A 98 2.03 3.58 21.27
CA LEU A 98 0.82 2.92 21.79
C LEU A 98 -0.42 3.83 21.71
N VAL A 99 -0.24 5.16 21.65
CA VAL A 99 -1.34 6.10 21.47
C VAL A 99 -1.60 6.28 19.97
N SER A 100 -2.26 5.31 19.35
CA SER A 100 -2.60 5.35 17.92
C SER A 100 -3.92 4.64 17.62
N PRO A 101 -4.63 5.03 16.55
CA PRO A 101 -5.83 4.31 16.12
C PRO A 101 -5.57 2.82 15.86
N LEU A 102 -4.42 2.48 15.29
CA LEU A 102 -4.06 1.10 15.01
C LEU A 102 -3.90 0.25 16.28
N THR A 103 -3.47 0.86 17.38
CA THR A 103 -3.40 0.19 18.69
C THR A 103 -4.80 -0.12 19.22
N VAL A 104 -5.80 0.72 18.97
CA VAL A 104 -7.20 0.45 19.35
C VAL A 104 -7.72 -0.76 18.58
N VAL A 105 -7.45 -0.86 17.29
CA VAL A 105 -7.80 -2.05 16.49
C VAL A 105 -7.10 -3.28 17.03
N ALA A 106 -5.80 -3.16 17.39
CA ALA A 106 -5.03 -4.27 17.96
C ALA A 106 -5.61 -4.79 19.28
N LEU A 107 -6.01 -3.87 20.15
CA LEU A 107 -6.68 -4.25 21.41
C LEU A 107 -7.99 -4.97 21.14
N GLY A 108 -8.81 -4.46 20.20
CA GLY A 108 -10.07 -5.10 19.79
C GLY A 108 -9.85 -6.51 19.22
N VAL A 109 -8.87 -6.67 18.33
CA VAL A 109 -8.50 -7.98 17.75
C VAL A 109 -7.98 -8.93 18.84
N GLY A 110 -7.12 -8.47 19.75
CA GLY A 110 -6.61 -9.30 20.85
C GLY A 110 -7.72 -9.76 21.81
N ILE A 111 -8.69 -8.89 22.10
CA ILE A 111 -9.87 -9.24 22.89
C ILE A 111 -10.73 -10.25 22.12
N ALA A 112 -10.97 -10.02 20.82
CA ALA A 112 -11.73 -10.91 19.96
C ALA A 112 -11.11 -12.32 19.91
N CYS A 113 -9.78 -12.41 19.79
CA CYS A 113 -9.07 -13.68 19.84
C CYS A 113 -9.29 -14.42 21.18
N GLY A 114 -9.28 -13.70 22.31
CA GLY A 114 -9.54 -14.29 23.63
C GLY A 114 -10.97 -14.80 23.77
N ILE A 115 -11.96 -14.08 23.24
CA ILE A 115 -13.37 -14.49 23.24
C ILE A 115 -13.57 -15.72 22.36
N ASP A 116 -13.02 -15.71 21.13
CA ASP A 116 -13.10 -16.80 20.16
C ASP A 116 -12.54 -18.12 20.72
N GLN A 117 -11.45 -18.03 21.49
CA GLN A 117 -10.83 -19.18 22.15
C GLN A 117 -11.47 -19.55 23.50
N GLY A 118 -12.52 -18.87 23.93
CA GLY A 118 -13.21 -19.13 25.20
C GLY A 118 -12.32 -18.95 26.44
N THR A 119 -11.30 -18.10 26.35
CA THR A 119 -10.27 -17.96 27.38
C THR A 119 -10.27 -16.56 28.01
N GLY A 120 -10.00 -16.49 29.33
CA GLY A 120 -9.72 -15.22 30.02
C GLY A 120 -8.39 -14.56 29.62
N LEU A 121 -7.65 -15.18 28.69
CA LEU A 121 -6.31 -14.74 28.27
C LEU A 121 -6.33 -13.51 27.36
N ALA A 122 -7.51 -13.02 26.99
CA ALA A 122 -7.68 -11.74 26.27
C ALA A 122 -6.95 -10.58 26.97
N ALA A 123 -6.90 -10.58 28.30
CA ALA A 123 -6.20 -9.58 29.11
C ALA A 123 -4.67 -9.55 28.85
N ILE A 124 -4.09 -10.67 28.39
CA ILE A 124 -2.67 -10.79 28.04
C ILE A 124 -2.48 -10.60 26.53
N ALA A 125 -3.32 -11.21 25.70
CA ALA A 125 -3.21 -11.18 24.26
C ALA A 125 -3.38 -9.77 23.67
N ALA A 126 -4.34 -9.01 24.19
CA ALA A 126 -4.60 -7.65 23.69
C ALA A 126 -3.41 -6.69 23.91
N PRO A 127 -2.83 -6.52 25.11
CA PRO A 127 -1.66 -5.67 25.30
C PRO A 127 -0.41 -6.21 24.59
N LEU A 128 -0.24 -7.52 24.47
CA LEU A 128 0.88 -8.13 23.75
C LEU A 128 0.81 -7.79 22.25
N LEU A 129 -0.35 -7.91 21.64
CA LEU A 129 -0.57 -7.54 20.25
C LEU A 129 -0.39 -6.03 20.05
N ALA A 130 -0.95 -5.20 20.93
CA ALA A 130 -0.79 -3.75 20.87
C ALA A 130 0.68 -3.32 20.95
N THR A 131 1.47 -3.95 21.82
CA THR A 131 2.92 -3.69 21.95
C THR A 131 3.67 -4.14 20.71
N THR A 132 3.36 -5.32 20.18
CA THR A 132 3.96 -5.84 18.94
C THR A 132 3.73 -4.87 17.79
N ILE A 133 2.50 -4.40 17.60
CA ILE A 133 2.11 -3.46 16.54
C ILE A 133 2.82 -2.11 16.68
N ALA A 134 2.90 -1.58 17.89
CA ALA A 134 3.61 -0.33 18.13
C ALA A 134 5.10 -0.44 17.74
N LEU A 135 5.76 -1.54 18.14
CA LEU A 135 7.17 -1.79 17.82
C LEU A 135 7.39 -2.07 16.34
N VAL A 136 6.56 -2.90 15.70
CA VAL A 136 6.63 -3.16 14.25
C VAL A 136 6.53 -1.87 13.47
N ARG A 137 5.57 -1.01 13.80
CA ARG A 137 5.41 0.30 13.17
C ARG A 137 6.64 1.18 13.32
N LEU A 138 7.22 1.28 14.51
CA LEU A 138 8.41 2.09 14.78
C LEU A 138 9.64 1.56 14.03
N VAL A 139 9.87 0.25 14.02
CA VAL A 139 10.98 -0.37 13.29
C VAL A 139 10.81 -0.18 11.79
N ALA A 140 9.60 -0.34 11.26
CA ALA A 140 9.29 -0.14 9.86
C ALA A 140 9.45 1.32 9.40
N ASP A 141 8.98 2.31 10.19
CA ASP A 141 9.14 3.74 9.89
C ASP A 141 10.62 4.14 9.76
N VAL A 142 11.47 3.53 10.58
CA VAL A 142 12.92 3.76 10.50
C VAL A 142 13.55 3.03 9.33
N GLY A 143 13.09 1.83 9.04
CA GLY A 143 13.50 1.07 7.84
C GLY A 143 13.24 1.90 6.57
N ALA A 144 12.08 2.52 6.48
CA ALA A 144 11.71 3.40 5.37
C ALA A 144 12.58 4.66 5.25
N ALA A 145 13.16 5.15 6.34
CA ALA A 145 14.03 6.34 6.34
C ALA A 145 15.47 6.06 5.85
N ARG A 146 15.81 4.81 5.60
CA ARG A 146 17.13 4.35 5.14
C ARG A 146 16.98 3.42 3.94
N ASP A 147 18.10 3.12 3.27
CA ASP A 147 18.24 2.17 2.15
C ASP A 147 17.87 0.71 2.48
N THR A 148 17.24 0.47 3.61
CA THR A 148 16.72 -0.83 4.03
C THR A 148 15.31 -1.11 3.52
N TRP A 149 14.71 -0.15 2.79
CA TRP A 149 13.41 -0.31 2.13
C TRP A 149 13.25 -1.64 1.36
N PRO A 150 14.27 -2.14 0.58
CA PRO A 150 14.10 -3.40 -0.12
C PRO A 150 13.84 -4.58 0.80
N TRP A 151 14.44 -4.60 1.99
CA TRP A 151 14.27 -5.68 2.96
C TRP A 151 12.93 -5.65 3.66
N THR A 152 12.43 -4.47 3.99
CA THR A 152 11.12 -4.32 4.65
C THR A 152 9.96 -4.53 3.70
N ALA A 153 10.05 -4.04 2.47
CA ALA A 153 9.11 -4.37 1.40
C ALA A 153 9.17 -5.85 1.05
N GLY A 154 10.39 -6.43 1.00
CA GLY A 154 10.58 -7.86 0.81
C GLY A 154 9.90 -8.69 1.91
N ALA A 155 10.00 -8.29 3.18
CA ALA A 155 9.31 -8.97 4.28
C ALA A 155 7.78 -8.90 4.14
N VAL A 156 7.21 -7.75 3.77
CA VAL A 156 5.77 -7.62 3.48
C VAL A 156 5.38 -8.48 2.29
N LEU A 157 6.15 -8.47 1.21
CA LEU A 157 5.91 -9.30 0.03
C LEU A 157 6.01 -10.79 0.33
N VAL A 158 6.96 -11.21 1.19
CA VAL A 158 7.07 -12.61 1.64
C VAL A 158 5.83 -13.03 2.43
N VAL A 159 5.31 -12.19 3.32
CA VAL A 159 4.07 -12.49 4.05
C VAL A 159 2.88 -12.59 3.09
N VAL A 160 2.76 -11.65 2.15
CA VAL A 160 1.73 -11.69 1.11
C VAL A 160 1.89 -12.94 0.24
N ALA A 161 3.13 -13.30 -0.12
CA ALA A 161 3.41 -14.51 -0.89
C ALA A 161 3.07 -15.78 -0.11
N ILE A 162 3.38 -15.85 1.19
CA ILE A 162 3.00 -16.98 2.04
C ILE A 162 1.47 -17.08 2.13
N LEU A 163 0.76 -15.97 2.35
CA LEU A 163 -0.70 -15.94 2.37
C LEU A 163 -1.30 -16.36 1.03
N ALA A 164 -0.72 -15.90 -0.08
CA ALA A 164 -1.18 -16.22 -1.43
C ALA A 164 -0.83 -17.64 -1.88
N LEU A 165 0.32 -18.17 -1.44
CA LEU A 165 0.79 -19.50 -1.81
C LEU A 165 0.32 -20.62 -0.87
N ALA A 166 -0.10 -20.27 0.35
CA ALA A 166 -0.58 -21.23 1.34
C ALA A 166 -1.65 -22.20 0.79
N PRO A 167 -2.68 -21.74 0.02
CA PRO A 167 -3.66 -22.62 -0.59
C PRO A 167 -3.06 -23.58 -1.65
N LEU A 168 -1.91 -23.22 -2.24
CA LEU A 168 -1.22 -24.06 -3.23
C LEU A 168 -0.37 -25.16 -2.58
N LEU A 169 0.04 -24.97 -1.32
CA LEU A 169 0.94 -25.85 -0.58
C LEU A 169 0.22 -26.92 0.25
N GLY A 170 -1.09 -26.89 0.39
CA GLY A 170 -1.82 -27.88 1.18
C GLY A 170 -3.21 -27.43 1.62
N GLY A 171 -3.75 -26.40 0.97
CA GLY A 171 -5.04 -25.83 1.31
C GLY A 171 -4.96 -24.69 2.32
N ILE A 172 -6.13 -24.08 2.57
CA ILE A 172 -6.24 -22.89 3.45
C ILE A 172 -5.80 -23.24 4.88
N ASP A 173 -6.12 -24.43 5.38
CA ASP A 173 -5.78 -24.88 6.72
C ASP A 173 -4.26 -24.99 6.92
N ALA A 174 -3.52 -25.50 5.96
CA ALA A 174 -2.06 -25.55 5.99
C ALA A 174 -1.45 -24.14 5.98
N GLY A 175 -2.06 -23.23 5.23
CA GLY A 175 -1.67 -21.82 5.22
C GLY A 175 -1.90 -21.13 6.57
N ILE A 176 -3.05 -21.33 7.18
CA ILE A 176 -3.37 -20.82 8.52
C ILE A 176 -2.41 -21.42 9.57
N ALA A 177 -2.12 -22.72 9.49
CA ALA A 177 -1.16 -23.37 10.37
C ALA A 177 0.27 -22.81 10.21
N SER A 178 0.70 -22.53 8.98
CA SER A 178 2.00 -21.92 8.70
C SER A 178 2.08 -20.48 9.24
N LEU A 179 1.01 -19.69 9.08
CA LEU A 179 0.92 -18.35 9.65
C LEU A 179 0.91 -18.38 11.18
N ALA A 180 0.15 -19.30 11.77
CA ALA A 180 0.13 -19.49 13.22
C ALA A 180 1.51 -19.88 13.77
N ALA A 181 2.35 -20.55 12.96
CA ALA A 181 3.74 -20.85 13.30
C ALA A 181 4.69 -19.67 13.14
N SER A 182 4.29 -18.61 12.42
CA SER A 182 5.13 -17.46 12.12
C SER A 182 5.15 -16.42 13.24
N PRO A 183 6.19 -15.55 13.31
CA PRO A 183 6.22 -14.42 14.24
C PRO A 183 5.07 -13.41 14.04
N PHE A 184 4.43 -13.39 12.86
CA PHE A 184 3.37 -12.44 12.53
C PHE A 184 2.06 -12.71 13.29
N ALA A 185 1.74 -13.97 13.57
CA ALA A 185 0.59 -14.34 14.37
C ALA A 185 0.97 -14.64 15.83
N ALA A 186 2.25 -14.61 16.19
CA ALA A 186 2.75 -15.05 17.49
C ALA A 186 2.04 -14.41 18.68
N ALA A 187 1.67 -13.12 18.57
CA ALA A 187 1.02 -12.39 19.66
C ALA A 187 -0.32 -13.00 20.15
N THR A 188 -0.98 -13.81 19.31
CA THR A 188 -2.25 -14.48 19.65
C THR A 188 -2.22 -15.98 19.43
N ALA A 189 -1.34 -16.51 18.57
CA ALA A 189 -1.26 -17.92 18.22
C ALA A 189 -0.90 -18.84 19.42
N TRP A 190 -0.30 -18.30 20.48
CA TRP A 190 0.01 -19.02 21.71
C TRP A 190 -1.26 -19.42 22.49
N MET A 191 -2.39 -18.78 22.24
CA MET A 191 -3.67 -19.20 22.84
C MET A 191 -4.16 -20.53 22.26
N LEU A 192 -3.79 -20.83 21.00
CA LEU A 192 -4.07 -22.11 20.34
C LEU A 192 -3.04 -23.18 20.72
N VAL A 193 -1.78 -22.78 20.85
CA VAL A 193 -0.64 -23.65 21.18
C VAL A 193 0.19 -22.97 22.26
N PRO A 194 0.00 -23.29 23.56
CA PRO A 194 0.59 -22.57 24.69
C PRO A 194 2.11 -22.41 24.64
N GLU A 195 2.82 -23.36 24.05
CA GLU A 195 4.28 -23.35 23.89
C GLU A 195 4.77 -22.15 23.05
N ARG A 196 3.92 -21.61 22.20
CA ARG A 196 4.22 -20.45 21.34
C ARG A 196 4.26 -19.13 22.08
N ILE A 197 3.93 -19.08 23.36
CA ILE A 197 4.12 -17.87 24.18
C ILE A 197 5.58 -17.40 24.16
N LEU A 198 6.53 -18.33 24.09
CA LEU A 198 7.95 -18.00 23.98
C LEU A 198 8.28 -17.31 22.67
N VAL A 199 7.61 -17.71 21.57
CA VAL A 199 7.76 -17.04 20.26
C VAL A 199 7.18 -15.63 20.31
N ALA A 200 6.03 -15.44 20.94
CA ALA A 200 5.40 -14.13 21.10
C ALA A 200 6.28 -13.18 21.94
N LEU A 201 6.75 -13.63 23.09
CA LEU A 201 7.65 -12.84 23.93
C LEU A 201 9.00 -12.58 23.25
N GLY A 202 9.57 -13.59 22.61
CA GLY A 202 10.80 -13.45 21.81
C GLY A 202 10.65 -12.42 20.71
N THR A 203 9.51 -12.41 20.01
CA THR A 203 9.22 -11.41 18.96
C THR A 203 9.22 -10.00 19.55
N VAL A 204 8.55 -9.76 20.67
CA VAL A 204 8.53 -8.45 21.34
C VAL A 204 9.94 -8.03 21.79
N VAL A 205 10.70 -8.96 22.37
CA VAL A 205 12.09 -8.68 22.82
C VAL A 205 12.98 -8.31 21.62
N VAL A 206 12.91 -9.06 20.53
CA VAL A 206 13.71 -8.79 19.31
C VAL A 206 13.33 -7.42 18.71
N LEU A 207 12.03 -7.12 18.62
CA LEU A 207 11.56 -5.83 18.12
C LEU A 207 11.97 -4.66 19.03
N ALA A 208 11.89 -4.84 20.35
CA ALA A 208 12.31 -3.83 21.32
C ALA A 208 13.84 -3.61 21.26
N ALA A 209 14.62 -4.67 21.16
CA ALA A 209 16.08 -4.60 21.00
C ALA A 209 16.47 -3.92 19.69
N ALA A 210 15.80 -4.28 18.58
CA ALA A 210 15.97 -3.63 17.28
C ALA A 210 15.66 -2.14 17.37
N TRP A 211 14.53 -1.77 18.00
CA TRP A 211 14.16 -0.38 18.21
C TRP A 211 15.19 0.39 19.03
N LEU A 212 15.64 -0.17 20.15
CA LEU A 212 16.70 0.43 20.98
C LEU A 212 18.00 0.63 20.20
N ALA A 213 18.44 -0.36 19.43
CA ALA A 213 19.64 -0.27 18.60
C ALA A 213 19.51 0.82 17.53
N ILE A 214 18.32 0.94 16.92
CA ILE A 214 18.01 2.00 15.96
C ILE A 214 18.10 3.38 16.62
N VAL A 215 17.46 3.57 17.76
CA VAL A 215 17.47 4.85 18.51
C VAL A 215 18.91 5.21 18.90
N ALA A 216 19.67 4.28 19.48
CA ALA A 216 21.06 4.49 19.84
C ALA A 216 21.90 4.90 18.63
N SER A 217 21.75 4.19 17.51
CA SER A 217 22.44 4.50 16.24
C SER A 217 22.04 5.88 15.66
N ARG A 218 20.79 6.32 15.82
CA ARG A 218 20.36 7.64 15.34
C ARG A 218 20.85 8.78 16.24
N MET A 219 20.90 8.54 17.53
CA MET A 219 21.38 9.54 18.49
C MET A 219 22.90 9.69 18.45
N SER A 220 23.67 8.64 18.15
CA SER A 220 25.15 8.69 18.10
C SER A 220 25.69 9.26 16.79
N ARG A 221 24.96 9.11 15.67
CA ARG A 221 25.47 9.55 14.37
C ARG A 221 25.21 11.05 14.14
N VAL A 222 26.25 11.85 14.12
CA VAL A 222 26.24 13.17 13.52
C VAL A 222 26.13 12.99 12.01
N GLY A 223 24.96 13.29 11.46
CA GLY A 223 24.71 13.10 10.02
C GLY A 223 25.58 14.05 9.22
N ARG A 224 26.70 13.57 8.67
CA ARG A 224 27.28 14.22 7.49
C ARG A 224 26.35 13.94 6.31
N PRO A 225 25.88 14.94 5.60
CA PRO A 225 25.17 14.70 4.36
C PRO A 225 26.15 13.97 3.42
N ARG A 226 25.92 12.68 3.19
CA ARG A 226 26.59 12.00 2.09
C ARG A 226 25.99 12.58 0.83
N LEU A 227 26.81 13.23 0.03
CA LEU A 227 26.50 13.48 -1.37
C LEU A 227 26.32 12.10 -2.01
N ARG A 228 25.08 11.63 -2.07
CA ARG A 228 24.75 10.40 -2.79
C ARG A 228 24.81 10.71 -4.27
N ASP A 229 25.34 9.78 -5.01
CA ASP A 229 25.17 9.76 -6.44
C ASP A 229 23.66 9.59 -6.75
N HIS A 230 23.03 10.69 -7.11
CA HIS A 230 21.60 10.75 -7.33
C HIS A 230 21.19 10.33 -8.75
N LEU A 231 22.15 10.04 -9.65
CA LEU A 231 21.84 9.74 -11.02
C LEU A 231 21.13 8.38 -11.23
N GLY A 232 21.40 7.38 -10.37
CA GLY A 232 20.75 6.07 -10.49
C GLY A 232 20.88 5.49 -11.89
N LEU A 233 19.76 4.98 -12.44
CA LEU A 233 19.70 4.45 -13.81
C LEU A 233 19.95 5.48 -14.90
N LEU A 234 19.83 6.78 -14.62
CA LEU A 234 20.12 7.84 -15.58
C LEU A 234 21.57 7.82 -16.10
N ARG A 235 22.52 7.23 -15.35
CA ARG A 235 23.90 7.06 -15.84
C ARG A 235 24.00 6.14 -17.04
N ALA A 236 23.16 5.12 -17.11
CA ALA A 236 23.16 4.11 -18.16
C ALA A 236 22.05 4.33 -19.20
N ALA A 237 21.24 5.39 -19.04
CA ALA A 237 20.13 5.65 -19.92
C ALA A 237 20.65 6.09 -21.31
N PRO A 238 20.13 5.52 -22.42
CA PRO A 238 20.37 6.03 -23.75
C PRO A 238 19.90 7.49 -23.88
N ALA A 239 20.47 8.22 -24.83
CA ALA A 239 20.17 9.65 -25.05
C ALA A 239 18.74 9.93 -25.56
N GLN A 240 17.98 8.90 -25.92
CA GLN A 240 16.58 9.06 -26.35
C GLN A 240 15.70 9.57 -25.20
N PRO A 241 14.88 10.61 -25.40
CA PRO A 241 14.09 11.21 -24.33
C PRO A 241 13.21 10.21 -23.58
N TRP A 242 12.53 9.29 -24.29
CA TRP A 242 11.71 8.26 -23.64
C TRP A 242 12.51 7.35 -22.70
N ALA A 243 13.75 6.99 -23.08
CA ALA A 243 14.60 6.12 -22.26
C ALA A 243 15.10 6.84 -21.00
N VAL A 244 15.41 8.13 -21.11
CA VAL A 244 15.75 8.99 -19.97
C VAL A 244 14.56 9.09 -19.00
N VAL A 245 13.33 9.26 -19.53
CA VAL A 245 12.11 9.29 -18.70
C VAL A 245 11.86 7.94 -18.03
N VAL A 246 12.05 6.79 -18.72
CA VAL A 246 12.00 5.46 -18.11
C VAL A 246 12.98 5.35 -16.94
N ALA A 247 14.25 5.70 -17.17
CA ALA A 247 15.29 5.60 -16.15
C ALA A 247 14.99 6.47 -14.92
N ARG A 248 14.44 7.69 -15.17
CA ARG A 248 13.99 8.59 -14.11
C ARG A 248 12.80 8.00 -13.34
N THR A 249 11.78 7.51 -14.03
CA THR A 249 10.59 6.92 -13.44
C THR A 249 10.95 5.74 -12.51
N VAL A 250 11.74 4.79 -13.03
CA VAL A 250 12.17 3.62 -12.23
C VAL A 250 13.09 4.04 -11.07
N THR A 251 13.97 5.03 -11.27
CA THR A 251 14.77 5.59 -10.18
C THR A 251 13.89 6.26 -9.11
N GLY A 252 12.84 6.97 -9.54
CA GLY A 252 11.83 7.57 -8.66
C GLY A 252 11.11 6.51 -7.81
N TRP A 253 10.68 5.40 -8.42
CA TRP A 253 10.04 4.30 -7.67
C TRP A 253 10.91 3.78 -6.51
N ALA A 254 12.23 3.68 -6.75
CA ALA A 254 13.15 3.21 -5.72
C ALA A 254 13.46 4.25 -4.62
N ARG A 255 13.19 5.53 -4.86
CA ARG A 255 13.65 6.63 -4.00
C ARG A 255 12.56 7.49 -3.40
N ASP A 256 11.43 7.61 -4.08
CA ASP A 256 10.30 8.43 -3.64
C ASP A 256 9.27 7.56 -2.91
N ARG A 257 9.02 7.92 -1.66
CA ARG A 257 8.09 7.20 -0.78
C ARG A 257 6.65 7.18 -1.29
N ARG A 258 6.24 8.17 -2.07
CA ARG A 258 4.90 8.24 -2.64
C ARG A 258 4.65 7.07 -3.60
N TYR A 259 5.61 6.79 -4.48
CA TYR A 259 5.55 5.63 -5.38
C TYR A 259 5.65 4.30 -4.61
N GLN A 260 6.52 4.25 -3.59
CA GLN A 260 6.67 3.05 -2.77
C GLN A 260 5.39 2.70 -2.02
N ALA A 261 4.72 3.71 -1.46
CA ALA A 261 3.44 3.55 -0.79
C ALA A 261 2.36 3.04 -1.73
N ASN A 262 2.25 3.65 -2.91
CA ASN A 262 1.32 3.19 -3.94
C ASN A 262 1.60 1.74 -4.33
N ALA A 263 2.85 1.37 -4.55
CA ALA A 263 3.22 -0.01 -4.88
C ALA A 263 2.80 -1.00 -3.80
N VAL A 264 3.05 -0.69 -2.52
CA VAL A 264 2.62 -1.53 -1.38
C VAL A 264 1.10 -1.67 -1.35
N VAL A 265 0.35 -0.57 -1.47
CA VAL A 265 -1.12 -0.60 -1.46
C VAL A 265 -1.65 -1.44 -2.62
N ILE A 266 -1.13 -1.25 -3.84
CA ILE A 266 -1.58 -1.97 -5.03
C ILE A 266 -1.33 -3.48 -4.89
N VAL A 267 -0.15 -3.89 -4.42
CA VAL A 267 0.19 -5.31 -4.24
C VAL A 267 -0.64 -5.96 -3.13
N LEU A 268 -0.95 -5.23 -2.06
CA LEU A 268 -1.76 -5.74 -0.95
C LEU A 268 -3.26 -5.76 -1.25
N LEU A 269 -3.73 -4.89 -2.14
CA LEU A 269 -5.16 -4.68 -2.41
C LEU A 269 -5.93 -5.97 -2.76
N PRO A 270 -5.41 -6.88 -3.62
CA PRO A 270 -6.10 -8.14 -3.90
C PRO A 270 -6.31 -9.00 -2.67
N VAL A 271 -5.32 -9.08 -1.80
CA VAL A 271 -5.37 -9.88 -0.57
C VAL A 271 -6.35 -9.24 0.44
N LEU A 272 -6.25 -7.91 0.61
CA LEU A 272 -7.13 -7.13 1.48
C LEU A 272 -8.59 -7.20 1.03
N LEU A 273 -8.84 -7.42 -0.25
CA LEU A 273 -10.19 -7.61 -0.80
C LEU A 273 -10.64 -9.07 -0.69
N ALA A 274 -9.79 -10.04 -1.07
CA ALA A 274 -10.16 -11.46 -1.08
C ALA A 274 -10.52 -12.00 0.31
N ILE A 275 -9.76 -11.61 1.34
CA ILE A 275 -9.98 -12.13 2.71
C ILE A 275 -11.37 -11.78 3.25
N PRO A 276 -11.83 -10.51 3.28
CA PRO A 276 -13.17 -10.20 3.77
C PRO A 276 -14.29 -10.80 2.91
N LEU A 277 -14.12 -10.89 1.58
CA LEU A 277 -15.10 -11.53 0.71
C LEU A 277 -15.25 -13.03 1.02
N TRP A 278 -14.13 -13.72 1.23
CA TRP A 278 -14.10 -15.11 1.65
C TRP A 278 -14.73 -15.31 3.04
N LEU A 279 -14.38 -14.46 4.02
CA LEU A 279 -14.93 -14.50 5.37
C LEU A 279 -16.43 -14.20 5.41
N ALA A 280 -16.92 -13.38 4.50
CA ALA A 280 -18.34 -13.09 4.33
C ALA A 280 -19.12 -14.25 3.70
N GLY A 281 -18.44 -15.35 3.34
CA GLY A 281 -19.07 -16.52 2.72
C GLY A 281 -19.54 -16.29 1.29
N LEU A 282 -18.96 -15.30 0.59
CA LEU A 282 -19.31 -15.04 -0.80
C LEU A 282 -18.88 -16.20 -1.73
N PRO A 283 -19.52 -16.36 -2.90
CA PRO A 283 -19.17 -17.39 -3.86
C PRO A 283 -17.69 -17.38 -4.22
N ARG A 284 -17.15 -18.56 -4.51
CA ARG A 284 -15.71 -18.76 -4.73
C ARG A 284 -15.18 -17.88 -5.86
N GLU A 285 -15.94 -17.69 -6.90
CA GLU A 285 -15.65 -16.83 -8.05
C GLU A 285 -15.35 -15.41 -7.60
N THR A 286 -16.15 -14.89 -6.67
CA THR A 286 -16.06 -13.50 -6.20
C THR A 286 -14.74 -13.24 -5.49
N TRP A 287 -14.35 -14.06 -4.52
CA TRP A 287 -13.16 -13.77 -3.73
C TRP A 287 -11.85 -14.25 -4.40
N THR A 288 -11.92 -15.11 -5.44
CA THR A 288 -10.74 -15.57 -6.20
C THR A 288 -10.47 -14.73 -7.44
N LEU A 289 -11.48 -14.33 -8.19
CA LEU A 289 -11.31 -13.67 -9.49
C LEU A 289 -11.47 -12.16 -9.46
N LEU A 290 -12.43 -11.61 -8.67
CA LEU A 290 -12.63 -10.17 -8.55
C LEU A 290 -11.35 -9.41 -8.12
N PRO A 291 -10.55 -9.90 -7.16
CA PRO A 291 -9.30 -9.23 -6.76
C PRO A 291 -8.29 -9.05 -7.90
N VAL A 292 -8.31 -9.92 -8.92
CA VAL A 292 -7.41 -9.80 -10.09
C VAL A 292 -7.78 -8.58 -10.93
N GLY A 293 -9.07 -8.42 -11.22
CA GLY A 293 -9.57 -7.24 -11.96
C GLY A 293 -9.32 -5.93 -11.19
N VAL A 294 -9.53 -5.95 -9.87
CA VAL A 294 -9.26 -4.79 -9.00
C VAL A 294 -7.77 -4.45 -8.99
N LEU A 295 -6.87 -5.43 -8.89
CA LEU A 295 -5.43 -5.20 -9.03
C LEU A 295 -5.10 -4.51 -10.36
N ALA A 296 -5.63 -5.04 -11.48
CA ALA A 296 -5.37 -4.52 -12.80
C ALA A 296 -5.82 -3.06 -12.95
N LEU A 297 -7.03 -2.76 -12.50
CA LEU A 297 -7.59 -1.41 -12.53
C LEU A 297 -6.76 -0.42 -11.72
N PHE A 298 -6.46 -0.74 -10.45
CA PHE A 298 -5.72 0.17 -9.58
C PHE A 298 -4.25 0.30 -9.95
N ALA A 299 -3.62 -0.75 -10.47
CA ALA A 299 -2.25 -0.67 -10.99
C ALA A 299 -2.15 0.34 -12.15
N GLY A 300 -3.05 0.25 -13.13
CA GLY A 300 -3.06 1.21 -14.24
C GLY A 300 -3.49 2.62 -13.82
N TRP A 301 -4.46 2.73 -12.91
CA TRP A 301 -4.94 4.00 -12.37
C TRP A 301 -3.89 4.73 -11.52
N SER A 302 -2.90 4.05 -10.96
CA SER A 302 -1.92 4.61 -10.03
C SER A 302 -1.09 5.78 -10.59
N ILE A 303 -1.03 5.96 -11.89
CA ILE A 303 -0.28 7.06 -12.56
C ILE A 303 -1.19 8.16 -13.13
N HIS A 304 -2.46 8.22 -12.73
CA HIS A 304 -3.42 9.21 -13.25
C HIS A 304 -3.06 10.67 -12.93
N ASP A 305 -2.11 10.92 -12.05
CA ASP A 305 -1.59 12.25 -11.70
C ASP A 305 -0.06 12.27 -11.59
N ASP A 306 0.63 11.42 -12.33
CA ASP A 306 2.09 11.25 -12.24
C ASP A 306 2.90 12.48 -12.66
N THR A 307 2.33 13.39 -13.46
CA THR A 307 2.98 14.66 -13.82
C THR A 307 3.12 15.60 -12.64
N ALA A 308 2.15 15.62 -11.74
CA ALA A 308 2.19 16.45 -10.54
C ALA A 308 3.27 15.98 -9.54
N TYR A 309 3.63 14.69 -9.54
CA TYR A 309 4.72 14.16 -8.72
C TYR A 309 6.09 14.76 -9.05
N ASP A 310 6.26 15.30 -10.25
CA ASP A 310 7.48 15.99 -10.65
C ASP A 310 7.61 17.38 -10.01
N GLY A 311 6.50 17.98 -9.60
CA GLY A 311 6.49 19.31 -9.01
C GLY A 311 7.20 20.31 -9.88
N SER A 312 8.04 21.16 -9.28
CA SER A 312 8.83 22.15 -10.01
C SER A 312 9.77 21.54 -11.05
N ALA A 313 10.22 20.27 -10.87
CA ALA A 313 11.15 19.64 -11.83
C ALA A 313 10.56 19.43 -13.23
N TRP A 314 9.25 19.58 -13.41
CA TRP A 314 8.59 19.55 -14.70
C TRP A 314 9.15 20.59 -15.69
N TRP A 315 9.70 21.73 -15.20
CA TRP A 315 10.33 22.73 -16.05
C TRP A 315 11.44 22.16 -16.96
N MET A 316 12.14 21.12 -16.49
CA MET A 316 13.23 20.49 -17.26
C MET A 316 12.72 19.82 -18.54
N HIS A 317 11.52 19.22 -18.51
CA HIS A 317 10.89 18.63 -19.70
C HIS A 317 10.54 19.70 -20.73
N LEU A 318 10.04 20.85 -20.27
CA LEU A 318 9.74 21.99 -21.14
C LEU A 318 11.02 22.59 -21.76
N ALA A 319 12.05 22.81 -20.95
CA ALA A 319 13.33 23.34 -21.41
C ALA A 319 14.03 22.41 -22.41
N ALA A 320 13.97 21.09 -22.15
CA ALA A 320 14.54 20.08 -23.06
C ALA A 320 13.64 19.79 -24.28
N ARG A 321 12.46 20.40 -24.38
CA ARG A 321 11.48 20.16 -25.45
C ARG A 321 11.20 18.66 -25.66
N VAL A 322 11.02 17.92 -24.57
CA VAL A 322 10.70 16.49 -24.64
C VAL A 322 9.36 16.31 -25.34
N PRO A 323 9.27 15.54 -26.45
CA PRO A 323 7.99 15.28 -27.10
C PRO A 323 7.02 14.59 -26.14
N GLY A 324 5.79 15.07 -26.07
CA GLY A 324 4.82 14.59 -25.08
C GLY A 324 4.56 13.09 -25.16
N TRP A 325 4.52 12.50 -26.36
CA TRP A 325 4.36 11.05 -26.51
C TRP A 325 5.55 10.25 -25.93
N GLN A 326 6.78 10.80 -26.01
CA GLN A 326 7.97 10.17 -25.42
C GLN A 326 7.95 10.26 -23.90
N ASP A 327 7.46 11.38 -23.34
CA ASP A 327 7.24 11.48 -21.90
C ASP A 327 6.19 10.46 -21.43
N ARG A 328 5.04 10.39 -22.11
CA ARG A 328 4.00 9.40 -21.76
C ARG A 328 4.49 7.97 -21.89
N LEU A 329 5.19 7.64 -22.99
CA LEU A 329 5.78 6.31 -23.18
C LEU A 329 6.74 5.97 -22.03
N GLY A 330 7.64 6.90 -21.68
CA GLY A 330 8.63 6.69 -20.62
C GLY A 330 8.03 6.47 -19.24
N ARG A 331 6.82 6.96 -18.97
CA ARG A 331 6.11 6.75 -17.70
C ARG A 331 5.23 5.50 -17.70
N VAL A 332 4.52 5.27 -18.81
CA VAL A 332 3.57 4.16 -18.92
C VAL A 332 4.29 2.82 -19.10
N LEU A 333 5.34 2.77 -19.93
CA LEU A 333 6.00 1.51 -20.29
C LEU A 333 6.53 0.71 -19.09
N PRO A 334 7.32 1.29 -18.17
CA PRO A 334 7.83 0.51 -17.05
C PRO A 334 6.70 -0.04 -16.15
N LEU A 335 5.65 0.75 -15.93
CA LEU A 335 4.50 0.31 -15.14
C LEU A 335 3.70 -0.76 -15.87
N ALA A 336 3.46 -0.62 -17.18
CA ALA A 336 2.75 -1.60 -17.99
C ALA A 336 3.43 -2.99 -17.90
N VAL A 337 4.77 -3.02 -17.99
CA VAL A 337 5.53 -4.28 -17.89
C VAL A 337 5.41 -4.89 -16.50
N VAL A 338 5.65 -4.12 -15.44
CA VAL A 338 5.59 -4.64 -14.05
C VAL A 338 4.16 -5.05 -13.70
N ALA A 339 3.17 -4.22 -14.02
CA ALA A 339 1.77 -4.51 -13.73
C ALA A 339 1.24 -5.72 -14.53
N ALA A 340 1.63 -5.88 -15.80
CA ALA A 340 1.25 -7.06 -16.58
C ALA A 340 1.77 -8.35 -15.95
N VAL A 341 3.02 -8.36 -15.45
CA VAL A 341 3.58 -9.52 -14.74
C VAL A 341 2.80 -9.81 -13.45
N LEU A 342 2.50 -8.77 -12.65
CA LEU A 342 1.75 -8.91 -11.40
C LEU A 342 0.31 -9.41 -11.66
N VAL A 343 -0.38 -8.84 -12.65
CA VAL A 343 -1.75 -9.23 -13.04
C VAL A 343 -1.77 -10.66 -13.56
N THR A 344 -0.79 -11.05 -14.38
CA THR A 344 -0.68 -12.42 -14.87
C THR A 344 -0.47 -13.40 -13.70
N GLY A 345 0.43 -13.09 -12.77
CA GLY A 345 0.65 -13.90 -11.58
C GLY A 345 -0.61 -14.02 -10.71
N ALA A 346 -1.32 -12.91 -10.51
CA ALA A 346 -2.58 -12.88 -9.77
C ALA A 346 -3.69 -13.66 -10.48
N ALA A 347 -3.80 -13.60 -11.82
CA ALA A 347 -4.76 -14.36 -12.60
C ALA A 347 -4.49 -15.88 -12.49
N VAL A 348 -3.23 -16.28 -12.64
CA VAL A 348 -2.84 -17.70 -12.45
C VAL A 348 -3.19 -18.18 -11.05
N LEU A 349 -2.90 -17.37 -10.02
CA LEU A 349 -3.21 -17.71 -8.63
C LEU A 349 -4.73 -17.77 -8.41
N GLY A 350 -5.48 -16.75 -8.83
CA GLY A 350 -6.94 -16.68 -8.67
C GLY A 350 -7.64 -17.86 -9.32
N VAL A 351 -7.26 -18.19 -10.56
CA VAL A 351 -7.80 -19.36 -11.30
C VAL A 351 -7.42 -20.69 -10.64
N ARG A 352 -6.19 -20.81 -10.12
CA ARG A 352 -5.80 -21.99 -9.33
C ARG A 352 -6.63 -22.16 -8.07
N LEU A 353 -6.86 -21.06 -7.36
CA LEU A 353 -7.72 -21.04 -6.18
C LEU A 353 -9.18 -21.31 -6.52
N HIS A 354 -9.64 -20.87 -7.68
CA HIS A 354 -10.98 -21.16 -8.18
C HIS A 354 -11.15 -22.65 -8.54
N GLY A 355 -10.14 -23.27 -9.15
CA GLY A 355 -10.11 -24.69 -9.47
C GLY A 355 -10.45 -25.03 -10.93
N ASP A 356 -10.93 -24.08 -11.72
CA ASP A 356 -11.21 -24.24 -13.15
C ASP A 356 -10.14 -23.52 -14.00
N ARG A 357 -9.31 -24.32 -14.71
CA ARG A 357 -8.18 -23.79 -15.49
C ARG A 357 -8.61 -23.12 -16.79
N ASP A 358 -9.78 -23.44 -17.32
CA ASP A 358 -10.26 -22.90 -18.58
C ASP A 358 -10.59 -21.39 -18.45
N LEU A 359 -10.82 -20.93 -17.23
CA LEU A 359 -11.00 -19.52 -16.92
C LEU A 359 -9.71 -18.67 -17.05
N LEU A 360 -8.52 -19.27 -17.21
CA LEU A 360 -7.28 -18.49 -17.21
C LEU A 360 -7.22 -17.48 -18.36
N ALA A 361 -7.56 -17.91 -19.57
CA ALA A 361 -7.50 -17.02 -20.73
C ALA A 361 -8.50 -15.86 -20.64
N PRO A 362 -9.80 -16.07 -20.36
CA PRO A 362 -10.76 -14.97 -20.26
C PRO A 362 -10.47 -14.03 -19.06
N VAL A 363 -10.09 -14.56 -17.90
CA VAL A 363 -9.73 -13.74 -16.72
C VAL A 363 -8.50 -12.89 -17.02
N LEU A 364 -7.48 -13.46 -17.64
CA LEU A 364 -6.28 -12.73 -18.04
C LEU A 364 -6.61 -11.64 -19.07
N GLY A 365 -7.40 -11.98 -20.10
CA GLY A 365 -7.80 -11.04 -21.13
C GLY A 365 -8.59 -9.85 -20.58
N ALA A 366 -9.61 -10.12 -19.75
CA ALA A 366 -10.40 -9.09 -19.08
C ALA A 366 -9.54 -8.21 -18.17
N SER A 367 -8.62 -8.81 -17.40
CA SER A 367 -7.73 -8.07 -16.50
C SER A 367 -6.71 -7.24 -17.26
N LEU A 368 -6.14 -7.73 -18.36
CA LEU A 368 -5.25 -6.94 -19.21
C LEU A 368 -5.99 -5.79 -19.90
N ALA A 369 -7.24 -6.01 -20.36
CA ALA A 369 -8.07 -4.93 -20.91
C ALA A 369 -8.35 -3.83 -19.86
N LEU A 370 -8.64 -4.19 -18.61
CA LEU A 370 -8.77 -3.25 -17.48
C LEU A 370 -7.47 -2.48 -17.24
N LEU A 371 -6.34 -3.19 -17.16
CA LEU A 371 -5.03 -2.59 -16.97
C LEU A 371 -4.70 -1.59 -18.10
N GLY A 372 -4.87 -2.02 -19.34
CA GLY A 372 -4.61 -1.19 -20.53
C GLY A 372 -5.49 0.04 -20.57
N SER A 373 -6.79 -0.11 -20.28
CA SER A 373 -7.75 0.99 -20.20
C SER A 373 -7.37 1.98 -19.10
N ALA A 374 -6.99 1.49 -17.93
CA ALA A 374 -6.59 2.33 -16.82
C ALA A 374 -5.28 3.09 -17.10
N LEU A 375 -4.29 2.46 -17.75
CA LEU A 375 -3.06 3.11 -18.20
C LEU A 375 -3.34 4.18 -19.26
N ALA A 376 -4.22 3.90 -20.22
CA ALA A 376 -4.60 4.83 -21.27
C ALA A 376 -5.30 6.08 -20.71
N VAL A 377 -6.30 5.88 -19.85
CA VAL A 377 -7.02 6.97 -19.18
C VAL A 377 -6.06 7.78 -18.30
N SER A 378 -5.23 7.11 -17.52
CA SER A 378 -4.24 7.77 -16.66
C SER A 378 -3.26 8.62 -17.45
N SER A 379 -2.79 8.16 -18.61
CA SER A 379 -1.94 8.93 -19.51
C SER A 379 -2.59 10.24 -19.99
N VAL A 380 -3.90 10.21 -20.24
CA VAL A 380 -4.68 11.38 -20.67
C VAL A 380 -4.99 12.31 -19.50
N VAL A 381 -5.46 11.74 -18.38
CA VAL A 381 -5.90 12.50 -17.20
C VAL A 381 -4.73 13.26 -16.58
N SER A 382 -3.57 12.63 -16.41
CA SER A 382 -2.38 13.28 -15.85
C SER A 382 -1.85 14.45 -16.72
N ALA A 383 -2.09 14.42 -18.04
CA ALA A 383 -1.76 15.51 -18.94
C ALA A 383 -2.82 16.62 -18.96
N ARG A 384 -4.11 16.26 -18.74
CA ARG A 384 -5.24 17.19 -18.92
C ARG A 384 -5.69 17.86 -17.64
N TRP A 385 -5.71 17.13 -16.52
CA TRP A 385 -6.23 17.56 -15.24
C TRP A 385 -5.27 17.23 -14.07
N PRO A 386 -3.99 17.64 -14.14
CA PRO A 386 -3.10 17.46 -13.00
C PRO A 386 -3.60 18.30 -11.82
N TYR A 387 -3.46 17.75 -10.62
CA TYR A 387 -3.81 18.43 -9.36
C TYR A 387 -2.66 18.37 -8.37
N ALA A 388 -2.68 19.23 -7.36
CA ALA A 388 -1.61 19.30 -6.36
C ALA A 388 -1.45 17.99 -5.60
N VAL A 389 -0.22 17.52 -5.47
CA VAL A 389 0.18 16.36 -4.67
C VAL A 389 1.15 16.80 -3.58
N SER A 390 1.13 16.10 -2.45
CA SER A 390 2.07 16.39 -1.37
C SER A 390 3.51 16.19 -1.81
N GLY A 391 4.42 17.04 -1.35
CA GLY A 391 5.84 16.95 -1.67
C GLY A 391 6.48 15.64 -1.17
N PRO A 392 7.68 15.26 -1.69
CA PRO A 392 8.33 14.00 -1.37
C PRO A 392 8.75 13.86 0.11
N GLU A 393 8.83 14.98 0.84
CA GLU A 393 9.14 15.01 2.28
C GLU A 393 7.89 14.93 3.16
N ALA A 394 6.70 15.13 2.60
CA ALA A 394 5.44 15.07 3.32
C ALA A 394 5.03 13.61 3.62
N SER A 395 4.08 13.45 4.53
CA SER A 395 3.42 12.16 4.72
C SER A 395 2.67 11.75 3.46
N VAL A 396 2.74 10.48 3.12
CA VAL A 396 1.99 9.93 1.97
C VAL A 396 0.47 10.09 2.13
N PHE A 397 -0.01 10.13 3.38
CA PHE A 397 -1.43 10.36 3.71
C PHE A 397 -1.76 11.84 3.97
N GLN A 398 -0.79 12.74 3.84
CA GLN A 398 -1.03 14.16 3.99
C GLN A 398 -1.62 14.72 2.71
N ALA A 399 -2.81 15.26 2.79
CA ALA A 399 -3.38 15.99 1.68
C ALA A 399 -2.64 17.34 1.50
N PRO A 400 -2.38 17.79 0.27
CA PRO A 400 -1.85 19.12 0.00
C PRO A 400 -2.74 20.21 0.61
N ALA A 401 -2.14 21.31 1.07
CA ALA A 401 -2.90 22.43 1.61
C ALA A 401 -3.84 23.06 0.56
N ALA A 402 -3.41 23.04 -0.71
CA ALA A 402 -4.18 23.54 -1.85
C ALA A 402 -5.14 22.51 -2.47
N GLN A 403 -5.42 21.39 -1.77
CA GLN A 403 -6.34 20.38 -2.30
C GLN A 403 -7.76 20.94 -2.45
N THR A 404 -8.24 20.95 -3.68
CA THR A 404 -9.60 21.36 -4.07
C THR A 404 -10.50 20.14 -4.30
N TRP A 405 -11.82 20.35 -4.42
CA TRP A 405 -12.76 19.30 -4.82
C TRP A 405 -12.48 18.70 -6.20
N THR A 406 -11.66 19.34 -7.02
CA THR A 406 -11.27 18.82 -8.33
C THR A 406 -10.44 17.54 -8.24
N ALA A 407 -9.60 17.37 -7.21
CA ALA A 407 -8.80 16.16 -7.04
C ALA A 407 -9.65 14.88 -6.87
N PRO A 408 -10.58 14.77 -5.89
CA PRO A 408 -11.46 13.60 -5.78
C PRO A 408 -12.32 13.33 -7.01
N LEU A 409 -12.80 14.40 -7.67
CA LEU A 409 -13.58 14.25 -8.90
C LEU A 409 -12.73 13.71 -10.06
N THR A 410 -11.49 14.20 -10.21
CA THR A 410 -10.56 13.69 -11.23
C THR A 410 -10.21 12.22 -10.95
N GLN A 411 -9.95 11.86 -9.69
CA GLN A 411 -9.65 10.50 -9.27
C GLN A 411 -10.81 9.55 -9.58
N ALA A 412 -12.02 9.90 -9.14
CA ALA A 412 -13.21 9.09 -9.39
C ALA A 412 -13.55 9.01 -10.89
N GLY A 413 -13.45 10.13 -11.59
CA GLY A 413 -13.68 10.21 -13.04
C GLY A 413 -12.69 9.35 -13.82
N ALA A 414 -11.41 9.36 -13.45
CA ALA A 414 -10.40 8.51 -14.07
C ALA A 414 -10.68 7.02 -13.83
N LEU A 415 -11.09 6.65 -12.61
CA LEU A 415 -11.43 5.27 -12.26
C LEU A 415 -12.65 4.77 -13.07
N LEU A 416 -13.73 5.55 -13.09
CA LEU A 416 -14.95 5.23 -13.83
C LEU A 416 -14.70 5.18 -15.34
N ALA A 417 -13.94 6.13 -15.91
CA ALA A 417 -13.57 6.12 -17.31
C ALA A 417 -12.72 4.90 -17.67
N SER A 418 -11.83 4.45 -16.78
CA SER A 418 -11.03 3.25 -16.98
C SER A 418 -11.90 2.00 -17.05
N ALA A 419 -12.85 1.86 -16.13
CA ALA A 419 -13.82 0.77 -16.13
C ALA A 419 -14.72 0.80 -17.39
N ALA A 420 -15.24 1.98 -17.75
CA ALA A 420 -16.07 2.14 -18.94
C ALA A 420 -15.30 1.83 -20.23
N LEU A 421 -14.05 2.27 -20.36
CA LEU A 421 -13.21 1.97 -21.53
C LEU A 421 -12.90 0.48 -21.65
N SER A 422 -12.87 -0.28 -20.56
CA SER A 422 -12.65 -1.75 -20.60
C SER A 422 -13.92 -2.54 -20.96
N ALA A 423 -15.10 -1.93 -20.97
CA ALA A 423 -16.38 -2.58 -21.16
C ALA A 423 -16.49 -3.46 -22.43
N PRO A 424 -15.87 -3.13 -23.59
CA PRO A 424 -15.97 -3.97 -24.77
C PRO A 424 -15.42 -5.41 -24.58
N ILE A 425 -14.48 -5.59 -23.65
CA ILE A 425 -13.92 -6.90 -23.29
C ILE A 425 -14.52 -7.41 -21.98
N LEU A 426 -14.63 -6.54 -20.98
CA LEU A 426 -15.07 -6.94 -19.64
C LEU A 426 -16.54 -7.41 -19.61
N VAL A 427 -17.44 -6.70 -20.30
CA VAL A 427 -18.87 -6.99 -20.26
C VAL A 427 -19.19 -8.36 -20.87
N PRO A 428 -18.72 -8.72 -22.08
CA PRO A 428 -18.96 -10.05 -22.63
C PRO A 428 -18.43 -11.17 -21.72
N VAL A 429 -17.20 -11.04 -21.21
CA VAL A 429 -16.61 -12.05 -20.31
C VAL A 429 -17.46 -12.23 -19.04
N VAL A 430 -17.97 -11.15 -18.47
CA VAL A 430 -18.82 -11.21 -17.27
C VAL A 430 -20.17 -11.80 -17.58
N LEU A 431 -20.80 -11.45 -18.72
CA LEU A 431 -22.09 -12.00 -19.11
C LEU A 431 -22.03 -13.50 -19.37
N GLU A 432 -20.99 -13.98 -20.09
CA GLU A 432 -20.78 -15.41 -20.30
C GLU A 432 -20.58 -16.16 -18.97
N ALA A 433 -19.86 -15.56 -18.01
CA ALA A 433 -19.67 -16.12 -16.67
C ALA A 433 -20.98 -16.20 -15.85
N ILE A 434 -21.89 -15.22 -16.01
CA ILE A 434 -23.19 -15.21 -15.31
C ILE A 434 -24.13 -16.27 -15.90
N ASP A 435 -24.08 -16.52 -17.20
CA ASP A 435 -24.92 -17.54 -17.87
C ASP A 435 -24.44 -18.98 -17.58
N VAL A 436 -23.54 -19.17 -16.61
CA VAL A 436 -22.97 -20.46 -16.19
C VAL A 436 -22.21 -21.17 -17.34
N GLN A 437 -21.74 -20.39 -18.30
CA GLN A 437 -20.83 -20.86 -19.35
C GLN A 437 -19.40 -20.45 -19.01
N VAL A 438 -18.44 -21.29 -19.33
CA VAL A 438 -17.02 -20.88 -19.27
C VAL A 438 -16.77 -19.91 -20.41
N PRO A 439 -16.33 -18.67 -20.13
CA PRO A 439 -16.08 -17.71 -21.20
C PRO A 439 -15.05 -18.22 -22.20
N ASP A 440 -15.27 -17.94 -23.50
CA ASP A 440 -14.41 -18.40 -24.56
C ASP A 440 -12.95 -17.95 -24.37
N SER A 441 -12.02 -18.85 -24.61
CA SER A 441 -10.58 -18.63 -24.51
C SER A 441 -10.08 -17.50 -25.45
N GLN A 442 -10.79 -17.22 -26.53
CA GLN A 442 -10.49 -16.10 -27.43
C GLN A 442 -10.43 -14.74 -26.71
N TRP A 443 -11.19 -14.55 -25.64
CA TRP A 443 -11.15 -13.32 -24.83
C TRP A 443 -9.77 -13.03 -24.27
N GLY A 444 -8.92 -14.06 -24.08
CA GLY A 444 -7.53 -13.88 -23.68
C GLY A 444 -6.73 -13.02 -24.67
N TRP A 445 -6.76 -13.40 -25.94
CA TRP A 445 -6.05 -12.70 -27.01
C TRP A 445 -6.69 -11.37 -27.38
N MET A 446 -8.02 -11.33 -27.42
CA MET A 446 -8.76 -10.10 -27.68
C MET A 446 -8.48 -9.04 -26.61
N GLY A 447 -8.50 -9.44 -25.33
CA GLY A 447 -8.20 -8.53 -24.23
C GLY A 447 -6.75 -8.02 -24.23
N ALA A 448 -5.78 -8.89 -24.52
CA ALA A 448 -4.39 -8.51 -24.64
C ALA A 448 -4.16 -7.53 -25.83
N GLY A 449 -4.73 -7.86 -26.99
CA GLY A 449 -4.66 -6.98 -28.18
C GLY A 449 -5.34 -5.64 -27.95
N TYR A 450 -6.52 -5.65 -27.33
CA TYR A 450 -7.23 -4.45 -26.92
C TYR A 450 -6.40 -3.57 -25.98
N ALA A 451 -5.78 -4.17 -24.95
CA ALA A 451 -4.92 -3.45 -24.02
C ALA A 451 -3.79 -2.71 -24.73
N VAL A 452 -3.10 -3.36 -25.66
CA VAL A 452 -2.01 -2.73 -26.44
C VAL A 452 -2.54 -1.55 -27.26
N LEU A 453 -3.68 -1.71 -27.92
CA LEU A 453 -4.28 -0.65 -28.76
C LEU A 453 -4.68 0.56 -27.93
N VAL A 454 -5.40 0.35 -26.81
CA VAL A 454 -5.85 1.48 -25.98
C VAL A 454 -4.69 2.17 -25.27
N VAL A 455 -3.66 1.46 -24.84
CA VAL A 455 -2.43 2.05 -24.27
C VAL A 455 -1.71 2.91 -25.32
N ALA A 456 -1.54 2.42 -26.54
CA ALA A 456 -0.92 3.18 -27.60
C ALA A 456 -1.72 4.48 -27.92
N ALA A 457 -3.04 4.38 -28.00
CA ALA A 457 -3.94 5.52 -28.17
C ALA A 457 -3.84 6.51 -26.99
N GLY A 458 -3.81 6.01 -25.75
CA GLY A 458 -3.65 6.82 -24.54
C GLY A 458 -2.32 7.56 -24.47
N ILE A 459 -1.22 6.92 -24.87
CA ILE A 459 0.11 7.54 -24.98
C ILE A 459 0.09 8.65 -26.05
N ALA A 460 -0.47 8.38 -27.23
CA ALA A 460 -0.55 9.33 -28.32
C ALA A 460 -1.40 10.56 -27.93
N LEU A 461 -2.60 10.33 -27.40
CA LEU A 461 -3.54 11.40 -27.00
C LEU A 461 -3.01 12.19 -25.80
N GLY A 462 -2.53 11.50 -24.75
CA GLY A 462 -1.94 12.15 -23.58
C GLY A 462 -0.70 12.96 -23.95
N GLY A 463 0.14 12.46 -24.85
CA GLY A 463 1.29 13.18 -25.38
C GLY A 463 0.90 14.43 -26.16
N TRP A 464 -0.08 14.32 -27.06
CA TRP A 464 -0.61 15.46 -27.81
C TRP A 464 -1.20 16.56 -26.91
N ILE A 465 -1.88 16.17 -25.82
CA ILE A 465 -2.37 17.13 -24.82
C ILE A 465 -1.20 17.81 -24.12
N LEU A 466 -0.20 17.03 -23.73
CA LEU A 466 0.97 17.51 -23.01
C LEU A 466 1.79 18.52 -23.81
N ASP A 467 1.99 18.28 -25.12
CA ASP A 467 2.67 19.18 -26.01
C ASP A 467 1.98 20.58 -26.12
N ARG A 468 0.65 20.60 -25.91
CA ARG A 468 -0.14 21.84 -25.95
C ARG A 468 -0.30 22.55 -24.62
N ARG A 469 -0.15 21.81 -23.50
CA ARG A 469 -0.50 22.30 -22.17
C ARG A 469 0.65 22.21 -21.17
N GLY A 470 1.88 22.07 -21.65
CA GLY A 470 3.05 21.96 -20.78
C GLY A 470 3.19 23.07 -19.73
N PRO A 471 2.99 24.36 -20.09
CA PRO A 471 3.03 25.46 -19.10
C PRO A 471 1.95 25.36 -18.03
N GLU A 472 0.70 25.00 -18.40
CA GLU A 472 -0.40 24.85 -17.46
C GLU A 472 -0.19 23.66 -16.51
N VAL A 473 0.41 22.57 -17.02
CA VAL A 473 0.81 21.42 -16.21
C VAL A 473 1.85 21.84 -15.18
N LEU A 474 2.85 22.63 -15.57
CA LEU A 474 3.84 23.19 -14.64
C LEU A 474 3.17 24.05 -13.56
N ALA A 475 2.27 24.95 -13.97
CA ALA A 475 1.54 25.80 -13.03
C ALA A 475 0.67 24.99 -12.05
N ALA A 476 0.09 23.87 -12.49
CA ALA A 476 -0.69 22.98 -11.62
C ALA A 476 0.21 22.19 -10.65
N ALA A 477 1.35 21.69 -11.13
CA ALA A 477 2.30 20.91 -10.33
C ALA A 477 3.05 21.74 -9.28
N MET A 478 3.09 23.07 -9.43
CA MET A 478 3.71 24.00 -8.47
C MET A 478 2.72 24.55 -7.42
N ARG A 479 1.47 24.13 -7.43
CA ARG A 479 0.48 24.52 -6.40
C ARG A 479 0.71 23.65 -5.15
N ASP A 480 1.34 24.23 -4.13
CA ASP A 480 1.53 23.60 -2.82
C ASP A 480 0.27 23.70 -1.93
#